data_1a4c601e77559494db532866016a130f
#
_entry.id   1a4c601e77559494db532866016a130f
#
_cell.length_a   1.000
_cell.length_b   1.000
_cell.length_c   1.000
_cell.angle_alpha   90.00
_cell.angle_beta   90.00
_cell.angle_gamma   90.00
#
_symmetry.space_group_name_H-M   'P 1'
#
loop_
_entity.id
_entity.type
_entity.pdbx_description
1 polymer ?
#
loop_
_entity_poly.entity_id
_entity_poly.type
_entity_poly.pdbx_seq_one_letter_code
_entity_poly.pdbx_strand_id
1 'polypeptide(L)'
;VSALTVDYDPGQGWDDLVRLWEESNWPEGCKVEIIEGIVTVSPAPANRHNSIAAKVHRALLGVIPEDWNPHQTLGLAAPSRLGLYIPDLVVVPDAVVEGEPGNFVPASAAELVVEITSKANAVHDRVTKAAGYAAAGIPLYLLIDRWAPAGPAATLYGEPKGDVYRVLQTVKFGEVIRLPEPFGLALDTGFFPFD
;
A
#
# COMPACT_ATOMS: atom_id res chain seq x y z
N VAL A 1 11.63 -16.64 1.81
CA VAL A 1 11.28 -16.48 3.23
C VAL A 1 9.78 -16.29 3.27
N SER A 2 9.07 -17.16 3.97
CA SER A 2 7.62 -17.09 4.11
C SER A 2 7.25 -16.01 5.14
N ALA A 3 6.15 -15.29 4.92
CA ALA A 3 5.54 -14.47 5.94
C ALA A 3 5.15 -15.35 7.14
N LEU A 4 5.40 -14.87 8.34
CA LEU A 4 4.90 -15.51 9.56
C LEU A 4 3.52 -14.92 9.83
N THR A 5 2.53 -15.77 10.02
CA THR A 5 1.19 -15.40 10.48
C THR A 5 1.02 -15.80 11.94
N VAL A 6 0.49 -14.90 12.74
CA VAL A 6 0.05 -15.21 14.11
C VAL A 6 -1.47 -15.32 14.05
N ASP A 7 -1.99 -16.51 14.35
CA ASP A 7 -3.43 -16.75 14.38
C ASP A 7 -4.11 -15.91 15.47
N TYR A 8 -5.22 -15.32 15.10
CA TYR A 8 -6.03 -14.42 15.88
C TYR A 8 -7.18 -15.18 16.57
N ASP A 9 -7.45 -14.84 17.83
CA ASP A 9 -8.67 -15.31 18.54
C ASP A 9 -9.87 -14.46 18.08
N PRO A 10 -10.95 -15.06 17.52
CA PRO A 10 -12.12 -14.31 17.03
C PRO A 10 -12.85 -13.43 18.06
N GLY A 11 -12.45 -13.50 19.34
CA GLY A 11 -12.98 -12.66 20.41
C GLY A 11 -12.28 -11.32 20.63
N GLN A 12 -11.14 -11.08 19.98
CA GLN A 12 -10.37 -9.84 20.15
C GLN A 12 -10.89 -8.73 19.23
N GLY A 13 -10.99 -7.50 19.75
CA GLY A 13 -11.36 -6.32 18.99
C GLY A 13 -10.17 -5.63 18.31
N TRP A 14 -10.45 -4.55 17.58
CA TRP A 14 -9.44 -3.70 16.95
C TRP A 14 -8.34 -3.24 17.93
N ASP A 15 -8.75 -2.76 19.13
CA ASP A 15 -7.80 -2.23 20.12
C ASP A 15 -6.84 -3.30 20.65
N ASP A 16 -7.29 -4.54 20.78
CA ASP A 16 -6.43 -5.65 21.19
C ASP A 16 -5.40 -6.02 20.12
N LEU A 17 -5.81 -5.97 18.84
CA LEU A 17 -4.91 -6.19 17.71
C LEU A 17 -3.84 -5.11 17.61
N VAL A 18 -4.22 -3.83 17.77
CA VAL A 18 -3.27 -2.71 17.76
C VAL A 18 -2.31 -2.84 18.93
N ARG A 19 -2.81 -3.16 20.14
CA ARG A 19 -1.95 -3.39 21.28
C ARG A 19 -0.96 -4.53 21.04
N LEU A 20 -1.42 -5.66 20.49
CA LEU A 20 -0.53 -6.77 20.12
C LEU A 20 0.53 -6.31 19.12
N TRP A 21 0.14 -5.53 18.11
CA TRP A 21 1.03 -4.99 17.10
C TRP A 21 2.08 -4.04 17.71
N GLU A 22 1.71 -3.18 18.65
CA GLU A 22 2.60 -2.21 19.30
C GLU A 22 3.53 -2.84 20.35
N GLU A 23 3.01 -3.75 21.17
CA GLU A 23 3.73 -4.28 22.34
C GLU A 23 4.60 -5.52 22.02
N SER A 24 4.38 -6.15 20.88
CA SER A 24 5.13 -7.35 20.51
C SER A 24 6.54 -7.01 20.02
N ASN A 25 7.50 -7.89 20.37
CA ASN A 25 8.88 -7.74 19.92
C ASN A 25 9.06 -8.39 18.55
N TRP A 26 8.86 -7.60 17.49
CA TRP A 26 9.00 -8.04 16.11
C TRP A 26 10.46 -8.05 15.67
N PRO A 27 10.86 -8.93 14.72
CA PRO A 27 12.22 -8.92 14.17
C PRO A 27 12.55 -7.58 13.52
N GLU A 28 13.74 -7.06 13.79
CA GLU A 28 14.20 -5.80 13.21
C GLU A 28 14.20 -5.84 11.67
N GLY A 29 13.81 -4.73 11.05
CA GLY A 29 13.76 -4.58 9.59
C GLY A 29 12.61 -5.31 8.89
N CYS A 30 11.69 -5.92 9.66
CA CYS A 30 10.49 -6.50 9.10
C CYS A 30 9.36 -5.47 9.02
N LYS A 31 8.49 -5.63 8.01
CA LYS A 31 7.20 -4.93 7.92
C LYS A 31 6.15 -5.78 8.64
N VAL A 32 5.45 -5.19 9.61
CA VAL A 32 4.40 -5.86 10.39
C VAL A 32 3.09 -5.15 10.13
N GLU A 33 2.12 -5.87 9.59
CA GLU A 33 0.79 -5.37 9.20
C GLU A 33 -0.29 -6.19 9.90
N ILE A 34 -1.48 -5.63 10.05
CA ILE A 34 -2.68 -6.38 10.39
C ILE A 34 -3.53 -6.46 9.12
N ILE A 35 -3.80 -7.66 8.64
CA ILE A 35 -4.57 -7.89 7.41
C ILE A 35 -5.76 -8.79 7.76
N GLU A 36 -6.97 -8.23 7.73
CA GLU A 36 -8.22 -8.92 8.10
C GLU A 36 -8.13 -9.60 9.49
N GLY A 37 -7.59 -8.89 10.47
CA GLY A 37 -7.43 -9.40 11.84
C GLY A 37 -6.22 -10.30 12.06
N ILE A 38 -5.40 -10.54 11.05
CA ILE A 38 -4.23 -11.41 11.15
C ILE A 38 -2.96 -10.55 11.14
N VAL A 39 -2.13 -10.67 12.18
CA VAL A 39 -0.82 -10.03 12.19
C VAL A 39 0.12 -10.76 11.23
N THR A 40 0.63 -10.04 10.26
CA THR A 40 1.48 -10.54 9.18
C THR A 40 2.84 -9.88 9.24
N VAL A 41 3.91 -10.68 9.32
CA VAL A 41 5.29 -10.21 9.36
C VAL A 41 5.97 -10.51 8.03
N SER A 42 6.44 -9.48 7.34
CA SER A 42 7.12 -9.58 6.05
C SER A 42 8.58 -9.12 6.16
N PRO A 43 9.53 -9.79 5.49
CA PRO A 43 10.93 -9.36 5.48
C PRO A 43 11.10 -8.05 4.71
N ALA A 44 12.24 -7.38 4.92
CA ALA A 44 12.62 -6.20 4.14
C ALA A 44 12.56 -6.47 2.63
N PRO A 45 12.12 -5.50 1.84
CA PRO A 45 11.98 -5.65 0.40
C PRO A 45 13.34 -5.76 -0.31
N ALA A 46 13.35 -6.47 -1.45
CA ALA A 46 14.55 -6.64 -2.27
C ALA A 46 14.95 -5.33 -2.99
N ASN A 47 16.22 -5.21 -3.41
CA ASN A 47 16.75 -4.01 -4.06
C ASN A 47 15.96 -3.55 -5.30
N ARG A 48 15.43 -4.47 -6.10
CA ARG A 48 14.62 -4.12 -7.28
C ARG A 48 13.28 -3.49 -6.89
N HIS A 49 12.67 -3.99 -5.82
CA HIS A 49 11.46 -3.39 -5.26
C HIS A 49 11.76 -1.96 -4.77
N ASN A 50 12.82 -1.77 -3.98
CA ASN A 50 13.25 -0.46 -3.51
C ASN A 50 13.58 0.50 -4.66
N SER A 51 14.16 0.00 -5.75
CA SER A 51 14.43 0.80 -6.96
C SER A 51 13.14 1.31 -7.61
N ILE A 52 12.09 0.49 -7.67
CA ILE A 52 10.78 0.91 -8.18
C ILE A 52 10.16 1.94 -7.24
N ALA A 53 10.11 1.66 -5.93
CA ALA A 53 9.58 2.57 -4.93
C ALA A 53 10.24 3.95 -5.00
N ALA A 54 11.57 4.02 -5.10
CA ALA A 54 12.31 5.27 -5.20
C ALA A 54 11.98 6.07 -6.48
N LYS A 55 11.74 5.38 -7.60
CA LYS A 55 11.37 6.04 -8.88
C LYS A 55 9.96 6.59 -8.84
N VAL A 56 9.01 5.82 -8.28
CA VAL A 56 7.62 6.27 -8.09
C VAL A 56 7.57 7.43 -7.13
N HIS A 57 8.26 7.34 -5.99
CA HIS A 57 8.36 8.41 -5.00
C HIS A 57 8.84 9.72 -5.64
N ARG A 58 9.94 9.66 -6.40
CA ARG A 58 10.49 10.84 -7.09
C ARG A 58 9.50 11.43 -8.09
N ALA A 59 8.78 10.59 -8.84
CA ALA A 59 7.81 11.05 -9.82
C ALA A 59 6.62 11.74 -9.14
N LEU A 60 6.13 11.21 -8.02
CA LEU A 60 5.05 11.79 -7.23
C LEU A 60 5.44 13.16 -6.66
N LEU A 61 6.61 13.30 -6.06
CA LEU A 61 7.11 14.58 -5.53
C LEU A 61 7.15 15.71 -6.57
N GLY A 62 7.23 15.38 -7.86
CA GLY A 62 7.24 16.37 -8.92
C GLY A 62 5.88 16.92 -9.32
N VAL A 63 4.78 16.35 -8.81
CA VAL A 63 3.42 16.66 -9.29
C VAL A 63 2.38 16.87 -8.20
N ILE A 64 2.60 16.36 -6.99
CA ILE A 64 1.65 16.52 -5.88
C ILE A 64 1.67 17.94 -5.30
N PRO A 65 0.58 18.40 -4.65
CA PRO A 65 0.54 19.65 -3.91
C PRO A 65 1.70 19.78 -2.90
N GLU A 66 2.16 21.01 -2.61
CA GLU A 66 3.28 21.25 -1.70
C GLU A 66 3.02 20.80 -0.26
N ASP A 67 1.76 20.75 0.15
CA ASP A 67 1.30 20.29 1.47
C ASP A 67 0.97 18.79 1.52
N TRP A 68 1.35 18.03 0.48
CA TRP A 68 1.23 16.57 0.43
C TRP A 68 2.62 15.92 0.38
N ASN A 69 2.75 14.75 1.01
CA ASN A 69 4.00 13.98 0.92
C ASN A 69 3.75 12.50 0.64
N PRO A 70 4.62 11.86 -0.16
CA PRO A 70 4.63 10.42 -0.31
C PRO A 70 5.47 9.81 0.82
N HIS A 71 4.83 9.01 1.66
CA HIS A 71 5.47 8.29 2.77
C HIS A 71 5.70 6.83 2.42
N GLN A 72 6.83 6.30 2.87
CA GLN A 72 7.08 4.87 3.03
C GLN A 72 6.89 4.55 4.52
N THR A 73 6.54 3.36 4.89
CA THR A 73 6.42 2.95 6.30
C THR A 73 5.31 3.62 7.13
N LEU A 74 4.49 4.51 6.58
CA LEU A 74 3.34 5.08 7.27
C LEU A 74 2.21 4.05 7.35
N GLY A 75 1.73 3.79 8.56
CA GLY A 75 0.60 2.90 8.81
C GLY A 75 -0.73 3.54 8.42
N LEU A 76 -1.61 2.74 7.82
CA LEU A 76 -2.98 3.11 7.45
C LEU A 76 -3.97 2.24 8.24
N ALA A 77 -4.72 2.85 9.17
CA ALA A 77 -5.71 2.15 9.97
C ALA A 77 -7.07 2.07 9.26
N ALA A 78 -7.60 0.87 9.13
CA ALA A 78 -8.94 0.56 8.63
C ALA A 78 -9.68 -0.34 9.65
N PRO A 79 -10.13 0.19 10.80
CA PRO A 79 -10.69 -0.61 11.90
C PRO A 79 -11.88 -1.48 11.50
N SER A 80 -12.73 -1.00 10.58
CA SER A 80 -13.89 -1.75 10.07
C SER A 80 -13.51 -3.04 9.32
N ARG A 81 -12.25 -3.15 8.89
CA ARG A 81 -11.68 -4.34 8.25
C ARG A 81 -10.67 -5.05 9.12
N LEU A 82 -10.52 -4.65 10.39
CA LEU A 82 -9.46 -5.11 11.27
C LEU A 82 -8.10 -5.04 10.55
N GLY A 83 -7.84 -3.92 9.87
CA GLY A 83 -6.68 -3.71 9.00
C GLY A 83 -5.79 -2.57 9.50
N LEU A 84 -4.49 -2.84 9.61
CA LEU A 84 -3.41 -1.86 9.74
C LEU A 84 -2.40 -2.17 8.64
N TYR A 85 -2.48 -1.42 7.55
CA TYR A 85 -1.66 -1.64 6.37
C TYR A 85 -0.46 -0.72 6.38
N ILE A 86 0.68 -1.19 5.90
CA ILE A 86 1.87 -0.37 5.66
C ILE A 86 2.21 -0.49 4.18
N PRO A 87 1.63 0.36 3.32
CA PRO A 87 1.90 0.32 1.89
C PRO A 87 3.34 0.70 1.56
N ASP A 88 3.80 0.32 0.37
CA ASP A 88 5.14 0.66 -0.09
C ASP A 88 5.31 2.17 -0.33
N LEU A 89 4.21 2.83 -0.74
CA LEU A 89 4.08 4.29 -0.75
C LEU A 89 2.62 4.67 -0.47
N VAL A 90 2.44 5.75 0.27
CA VAL A 90 1.13 6.39 0.46
C VAL A 90 1.29 7.90 0.36
N VAL A 91 0.37 8.56 -0.33
CA VAL A 91 0.31 10.02 -0.39
C VAL A 91 -0.81 10.50 0.52
N VAL A 92 -0.46 11.34 1.47
CA VAL A 92 -1.41 11.98 2.40
C VAL A 92 -1.05 13.46 2.57
N PRO A 93 -2.01 14.34 2.91
CA PRO A 93 -1.73 15.71 3.33
C PRO A 93 -0.89 15.74 4.62
N ASP A 94 0.06 16.67 4.71
CA ASP A 94 0.95 16.81 5.86
C ASP A 94 0.20 17.02 7.17
N ALA A 95 -0.86 17.84 7.13
CA ALA A 95 -1.70 18.12 8.30
C ALA A 95 -2.31 16.85 8.93
N VAL A 96 -2.50 15.78 8.15
CA VAL A 96 -3.00 14.50 8.66
C VAL A 96 -1.93 13.82 9.52
N VAL A 97 -0.71 13.74 9.01
CA VAL A 97 0.41 13.08 9.71
C VAL A 97 0.80 13.87 10.95
N GLU A 98 0.85 15.21 10.85
CA GLU A 98 1.19 16.09 11.97
C GLU A 98 0.11 16.14 13.06
N GLY A 99 -1.15 15.90 12.68
CA GLY A 99 -2.29 15.91 13.61
C GLY A 99 -2.49 14.62 14.40
N GLU A 100 -1.91 13.50 13.95
CA GLU A 100 -2.09 12.19 14.58
C GLU A 100 -0.90 11.83 15.50
N PRO A 101 -1.15 11.62 16.80
CA PRO A 101 -0.07 11.37 17.78
C PRO A 101 0.40 9.90 17.81
N GLY A 102 0.25 9.13 16.77
CA GLY A 102 0.53 7.69 16.75
C GLY A 102 1.50 7.26 15.65
N ASN A 103 1.50 5.97 15.40
CA ASN A 103 2.32 5.33 14.37
C ASN A 103 1.56 5.08 13.07
N PHE A 104 0.32 5.52 12.98
CA PHE A 104 -0.56 5.33 11.83
C PHE A 104 -1.59 6.46 11.73
N VAL A 105 -2.13 6.62 10.53
CA VAL A 105 -3.22 7.57 10.25
C VAL A 105 -4.47 6.83 9.80
N PRO A 106 -5.68 7.43 9.83
CA PRO A 106 -6.86 6.83 9.23
C PRO A 106 -6.65 6.55 7.74
N ALA A 107 -6.94 5.33 7.29
CA ALA A 107 -6.75 4.95 5.90
C ALA A 107 -7.56 5.85 4.93
N SER A 108 -8.72 6.35 5.37
CA SER A 108 -9.57 7.27 4.59
C SER A 108 -8.93 8.64 4.30
N ALA A 109 -7.81 8.97 4.95
CA ALA A 109 -7.09 10.22 4.70
C ALA A 109 -6.04 10.10 3.56
N ALA A 110 -5.81 8.89 3.05
CA ALA A 110 -4.89 8.67 1.95
C ALA A 110 -5.53 9.04 0.61
N GLU A 111 -4.77 9.73 -0.23
CA GLU A 111 -5.19 10.13 -1.58
C GLU A 111 -4.74 9.13 -2.66
N LEU A 112 -3.61 8.47 -2.43
CA LEU A 112 -3.06 7.42 -3.28
C LEU A 112 -2.32 6.41 -2.42
N VAL A 113 -2.56 5.14 -2.68
CA VAL A 113 -1.73 4.05 -2.19
C VAL A 113 -1.02 3.36 -3.35
N VAL A 114 0.24 2.99 -3.15
CA VAL A 114 1.04 2.22 -4.12
C VAL A 114 1.56 0.96 -3.43
N GLU A 115 1.32 -0.18 -4.06
CA GLU A 115 1.94 -1.46 -3.68
C GLU A 115 2.76 -2.01 -4.83
N ILE A 116 3.92 -2.55 -4.49
CA ILE A 116 4.85 -3.19 -5.43
C ILE A 116 4.94 -4.66 -5.04
N THR A 117 4.37 -5.55 -5.81
CA THR A 117 4.25 -6.96 -5.42
C THR A 117 5.61 -7.61 -5.19
N SER A 118 5.68 -8.39 -4.11
CA SER A 118 6.68 -9.43 -3.92
C SER A 118 6.09 -10.79 -4.31
N LYS A 119 6.94 -11.78 -4.57
CA LYS A 119 6.47 -13.12 -4.92
C LYS A 119 5.62 -13.77 -3.81
N ALA A 120 5.90 -13.44 -2.56
CA ALA A 120 5.21 -13.98 -1.40
C ALA A 120 3.86 -13.27 -1.12
N ASN A 121 3.77 -11.96 -1.38
CA ASN A 121 2.64 -11.12 -0.96
C ASN A 121 1.68 -10.73 -2.09
N ALA A 122 1.97 -11.11 -3.33
CA ALA A 122 1.22 -10.68 -4.52
C ALA A 122 -0.30 -10.94 -4.42
N VAL A 123 -0.73 -12.00 -3.76
CA VAL A 123 -2.16 -12.30 -3.57
C VAL A 123 -2.81 -11.30 -2.62
N HIS A 124 -2.13 -10.98 -1.51
CA HIS A 124 -2.63 -9.99 -0.55
C HIS A 124 -2.77 -8.60 -1.19
N ASP A 125 -1.77 -8.17 -1.95
CA ASP A 125 -1.78 -6.87 -2.62
C ASP A 125 -2.88 -6.80 -3.70
N ARG A 126 -3.08 -7.88 -4.48
CA ARG A 126 -4.10 -7.94 -5.54
C ARG A 126 -5.53 -7.99 -5.04
N VAL A 127 -5.79 -8.60 -3.89
CA VAL A 127 -7.14 -8.93 -3.44
C VAL A 127 -7.44 -8.30 -2.09
N THR A 128 -6.76 -8.75 -1.05
CA THR A 128 -7.13 -8.42 0.33
C THR A 128 -6.90 -6.95 0.66
N LYS A 129 -5.71 -6.43 0.37
CA LYS A 129 -5.38 -5.02 0.59
C LYS A 129 -6.17 -4.11 -0.35
N ALA A 130 -6.32 -4.51 -1.63
CA ALA A 130 -7.16 -3.76 -2.57
C ALA A 130 -8.59 -3.58 -2.05
N ALA A 131 -9.20 -4.64 -1.50
CA ALA A 131 -10.52 -4.57 -0.87
C ALA A 131 -10.51 -3.69 0.40
N GLY A 132 -9.46 -3.78 1.21
CA GLY A 132 -9.29 -2.94 2.40
C GLY A 132 -9.17 -1.45 2.07
N TYR A 133 -8.38 -1.11 1.07
CA TYR A 133 -8.20 0.26 0.58
C TYR A 133 -9.49 0.82 -0.05
N ALA A 134 -10.20 0.02 -0.84
CA ALA A 134 -11.50 0.41 -1.40
C ALA A 134 -12.53 0.66 -0.30
N ALA A 135 -12.62 -0.23 0.69
CA ALA A 135 -13.54 -0.10 1.83
C ALA A 135 -13.24 1.15 2.68
N ALA A 136 -11.98 1.56 2.77
CA ALA A 136 -11.57 2.79 3.42
C ALA A 136 -11.87 4.05 2.58
N GLY A 137 -12.28 3.90 1.32
CA GLY A 137 -12.61 5.00 0.42
C GLY A 137 -11.40 5.70 -0.18
N ILE A 138 -10.21 5.07 -0.18
CA ILE A 138 -9.01 5.66 -0.78
C ILE A 138 -9.24 5.88 -2.29
N PRO A 139 -9.10 7.11 -2.81
CA PRO A 139 -9.50 7.43 -4.18
C PRO A 139 -8.75 6.63 -5.25
N LEU A 140 -7.44 6.42 -5.07
CA LEU A 140 -6.59 5.76 -6.05
C LEU A 140 -5.71 4.68 -5.41
N TYR A 141 -5.61 3.55 -6.10
CA TYR A 141 -4.69 2.48 -5.76
C TYR A 141 -3.87 2.08 -7.00
N LEU A 142 -2.56 2.22 -6.92
CA LEU A 142 -1.61 1.81 -7.97
C LEU A 142 -0.92 0.51 -7.55
N LEU A 143 -1.23 -0.56 -8.25
CA LEU A 143 -0.57 -1.86 -8.08
C LEU A 143 0.52 -2.04 -9.16
N ILE A 144 1.77 -2.12 -8.73
CA ILE A 144 2.91 -2.44 -9.60
C ILE A 144 3.22 -3.93 -9.42
N ASP A 145 2.64 -4.73 -10.31
CA ASP A 145 2.64 -6.18 -10.21
C ASP A 145 3.74 -6.81 -11.06
N ARG A 146 4.88 -7.05 -10.44
CA ARG A 146 6.03 -7.72 -11.07
C ARG A 146 5.78 -9.20 -11.34
N TRP A 147 4.78 -9.79 -10.69
CA TRP A 147 4.47 -11.22 -10.73
C TRP A 147 3.11 -11.50 -11.34
N ALA A 148 2.59 -10.57 -12.14
CA ALA A 148 1.31 -10.80 -12.82
C ALA A 148 1.38 -12.01 -13.75
N PRO A 149 0.32 -12.86 -13.83
CA PRO A 149 0.33 -14.07 -14.62
C PRO A 149 0.62 -13.87 -16.12
N ALA A 150 0.21 -12.71 -16.66
CA ALA A 150 0.44 -12.32 -18.05
C ALA A 150 1.77 -11.57 -18.29
N GLY A 151 2.63 -11.53 -17.28
CA GLY A 151 3.88 -10.75 -17.26
C GLY A 151 3.76 -9.45 -16.45
N PRO A 152 4.89 -8.82 -16.09
CA PRO A 152 4.92 -7.62 -15.25
C PRO A 152 4.04 -6.50 -15.79
N ALA A 153 3.19 -5.94 -14.91
CA ALA A 153 2.20 -4.93 -15.27
C ALA A 153 2.00 -3.91 -14.15
N ALA A 154 1.52 -2.73 -14.49
CA ALA A 154 1.01 -1.76 -13.54
C ALA A 154 -0.48 -1.55 -13.79
N THR A 155 -1.27 -1.59 -12.71
CA THR A 155 -2.71 -1.38 -12.76
C THR A 155 -3.10 -0.23 -11.83
N LEU A 156 -3.78 0.75 -12.38
CA LEU A 156 -4.39 1.83 -11.62
C LEU A 156 -5.86 1.48 -11.38
N TYR A 157 -6.24 1.50 -10.13
CA TYR A 157 -7.59 1.35 -9.65
C TYR A 157 -8.11 2.68 -9.10
N GLY A 158 -9.41 2.91 -9.23
CA GLY A 158 -10.07 4.08 -8.67
C GLY A 158 -11.56 3.87 -8.54
N GLU A 159 -12.29 4.95 -8.24
CA GLU A 159 -13.74 4.92 -8.07
C GLU A 159 -14.19 3.82 -7.08
N PRO A 160 -13.72 3.83 -5.82
CA PRO A 160 -14.05 2.79 -4.86
C PRO A 160 -15.55 2.76 -4.56
N LYS A 161 -16.13 1.56 -4.50
CA LYS A 161 -17.52 1.35 -4.13
C LYS A 161 -17.64 0.12 -3.23
N GLY A 162 -17.90 0.35 -1.94
CA GLY A 162 -17.77 -0.71 -0.93
C GLY A 162 -16.32 -1.18 -0.86
N ASP A 163 -16.08 -2.47 -1.02
CA ASP A 163 -14.76 -3.07 -0.99
C ASP A 163 -14.17 -3.38 -2.39
N VAL A 164 -14.69 -2.72 -3.43
CA VAL A 164 -14.29 -2.96 -4.81
C VAL A 164 -13.85 -1.67 -5.48
N TYR A 165 -12.73 -1.73 -6.19
CA TYR A 165 -12.29 -0.70 -7.12
C TYR A 165 -12.73 -1.00 -8.55
N ARG A 166 -12.91 0.07 -9.33
CA ARG A 166 -12.89 -0.01 -10.79
C ARG A 166 -11.45 0.00 -11.31
N VAL A 167 -11.13 -0.85 -12.27
CA VAL A 167 -9.88 -0.74 -13.03
C VAL A 167 -9.97 0.46 -13.97
N LEU A 168 -9.11 1.46 -13.77
CA LEU A 168 -9.04 2.64 -14.64
C LEU A 168 -8.09 2.40 -15.82
N GLN A 169 -6.93 1.81 -15.56
CA GLN A 169 -5.93 1.49 -16.58
C GLN A 169 -5.08 0.29 -16.16
N THR A 170 -4.67 -0.54 -17.11
CA THR A 170 -3.62 -1.54 -16.95
C THR A 170 -2.64 -1.42 -18.11
N VAL A 171 -1.34 -1.42 -17.80
CA VAL A 171 -0.26 -1.35 -18.78
C VAL A 171 0.79 -2.42 -18.49
N LYS A 172 1.49 -2.90 -19.51
CA LYS A 172 2.68 -3.74 -19.32
C LYS A 172 3.87 -2.87 -18.92
N PHE A 173 4.84 -3.46 -18.24
CA PHE A 173 6.12 -2.76 -18.03
C PHE A 173 6.73 -2.37 -19.38
N GLY A 174 7.25 -1.14 -19.46
CA GLY A 174 7.70 -0.50 -20.69
C GLY A 174 6.69 0.50 -21.27
N GLU A 175 5.46 0.50 -20.78
CA GLU A 175 4.42 1.44 -21.19
C GLU A 175 4.19 2.52 -20.13
N VAL A 176 3.44 3.58 -20.48
CA VAL A 176 3.15 4.71 -19.59
C VAL A 176 1.78 4.50 -18.92
N ILE A 177 1.75 4.49 -17.59
CA ILE A 177 0.49 4.54 -16.82
C ILE A 177 0.20 5.99 -16.40
N ARG A 178 -1.08 6.41 -16.51
CA ARG A 178 -1.49 7.78 -16.25
C ARG A 178 -2.38 7.86 -15.02
N LEU A 179 -1.91 8.61 -14.02
CA LEU A 179 -2.71 8.94 -12.85
C LEU A 179 -3.49 10.23 -13.17
N PRO A 180 -4.81 10.26 -12.86
CA PRO A 180 -5.64 11.45 -13.10
C PRO A 180 -5.27 12.59 -12.14
N GLU A 181 -5.94 13.72 -12.29
CA GLU A 181 -5.91 14.80 -11.29
C GLU A 181 -6.34 14.24 -9.90
N PRO A 182 -5.76 14.74 -8.80
CA PRO A 182 -4.85 15.89 -8.72
C PRO A 182 -3.38 15.55 -9.06
N PHE A 183 -3.05 14.31 -9.35
CA PHE A 183 -1.67 13.91 -9.67
C PHE A 183 -1.24 14.33 -11.08
N GLY A 184 -2.10 14.18 -12.09
CA GLY A 184 -1.77 14.50 -13.48
C GLY A 184 -0.48 13.83 -14.00
N LEU A 185 -0.08 12.70 -13.39
CA LEU A 185 1.21 12.07 -13.60
C LEU A 185 1.17 11.05 -14.74
N ALA A 186 2.10 11.18 -15.69
CA ALA A 186 2.43 10.14 -16.66
C ALA A 186 3.68 9.37 -16.18
N LEU A 187 3.48 8.22 -15.55
CA LEU A 187 4.55 7.40 -15.01
C LEU A 187 5.04 6.40 -16.05
N ASP A 188 6.28 6.57 -16.51
CA ASP A 188 6.95 5.64 -17.42
C ASP A 188 7.43 4.39 -16.67
N THR A 189 6.86 3.23 -16.97
CA THR A 189 7.25 1.96 -16.36
C THR A 189 8.47 1.33 -17.05
N GLY A 190 8.97 1.92 -18.14
CA GLY A 190 10.18 1.47 -18.84
C GLY A 190 11.45 1.55 -17.99
N PHE A 191 11.44 2.39 -16.96
CA PHE A 191 12.53 2.47 -15.99
C PHE A 191 12.46 1.43 -14.87
N PHE A 192 11.41 0.62 -14.80
CA PHE A 192 11.30 -0.43 -13.78
C PHE A 192 12.20 -1.61 -14.13
N PRO A 193 12.96 -2.16 -13.16
CA PRO A 193 13.82 -3.29 -13.43
C PRO A 193 12.98 -4.53 -13.80
N PHE A 194 13.29 -5.11 -14.94
CA PHE A 194 12.86 -6.44 -15.32
C PHE A 194 13.73 -7.50 -14.63
N ASP A 195 13.22 -8.71 -14.48
CA ASP A 195 13.99 -9.86 -13.97
C ASP A 195 14.93 -10.41 -15.03
#